data_91cb809ac7038aefe6d4b21fd92d9fcb
#
_entry.id   91cb809ac7038aefe6d4b21fd92d9fcb
#
_cell.length_a   1.000
_cell.length_b   1.000
_cell.length_c   1.000
_cell.angle_alpha   90.00
_cell.angle_beta   90.00
_cell.angle_gamma   90.00
#
_symmetry.space_group_name_H-M   'P 1'
#
loop_
_entity.id
_entity.type
_entity.pdbx_description
1 polymer ?
#
loop_
_entity_poly.entity_id
_entity_poly.type
_entity_poly.pdbx_seq_one_letter_code
_entity_poly.pdbx_strand_id
1 'polypeptide(L)'
;MDAQGESPRYSYIISMGAFKLVLLTTPYFFVEEHAILSTLFDEGLELLHMRKPNSEPVYSERLLSLLPERYRKRIVTHDHFYLKQEFGLKGIHLNQRNTAAPDNYRGQISCTCRNKEELQQRKKQMDYVFLSLSPDDNQEASSIDPEKELTTMGKLIDKKVYAAGGVTIDNLLQLKERGFGGAVLYGEIWNRFNIFSNQDYKDLINHFRKLKKIID
;
A
#
# COMPACT_ATOMS: atom_id res chain seq x y z
N MET A 1 54.20 -9.16 -27.04
CA MET A 1 53.81 -7.95 -26.29
C MET A 1 52.30 -7.91 -26.24
N ASP A 2 51.82 -8.22 -25.06
CA ASP A 2 50.43 -8.53 -24.78
C ASP A 2 49.57 -7.29 -24.64
N ALA A 3 48.47 -7.25 -25.33
CA ALA A 3 47.39 -6.29 -25.04
C ALA A 3 46.19 -7.09 -24.61
N GLN A 4 46.02 -7.18 -23.30
CA GLN A 4 44.83 -7.75 -22.66
C GLN A 4 43.67 -6.78 -22.86
N GLY A 5 42.68 -7.22 -23.63
CA GLY A 5 41.42 -6.55 -23.76
C GLY A 5 40.54 -6.88 -22.55
N GLU A 6 40.35 -5.91 -21.65
CA GLU A 6 39.32 -5.98 -20.63
C GLU A 6 37.92 -5.93 -21.27
N SER A 7 37.20 -7.00 -21.14
CA SER A 7 35.80 -7.09 -21.51
C SER A 7 34.98 -6.15 -20.60
N PRO A 8 34.12 -5.26 -21.13
CA PRO A 8 33.25 -4.44 -20.29
C PRO A 8 32.23 -5.34 -19.61
N ARG A 9 32.28 -5.36 -18.28
CA ARG A 9 31.22 -5.93 -17.45
C ARG A 9 29.95 -5.11 -17.71
N TYR A 10 29.09 -5.62 -18.58
CA TYR A 10 27.71 -5.17 -18.65
C TYR A 10 27.04 -5.51 -17.32
N SER A 11 26.96 -4.53 -16.44
CA SER A 11 26.06 -4.57 -15.32
C SER A 11 24.64 -4.65 -15.88
N TYR A 12 24.03 -5.80 -15.82
CA TYR A 12 22.60 -5.96 -15.96
C TYR A 12 21.95 -5.14 -14.84
N ILE A 13 21.64 -3.89 -15.12
CA ILE A 13 20.65 -3.13 -14.34
C ILE A 13 19.33 -3.80 -14.69
N ILE A 14 19.00 -4.86 -13.95
CA ILE A 14 17.62 -5.33 -13.88
C ILE A 14 16.84 -4.10 -13.41
N SER A 15 15.96 -3.58 -14.23
CA SER A 15 14.97 -2.58 -13.85
C SER A 15 14.14 -3.19 -12.71
N MET A 16 14.62 -3.04 -11.51
CA MET A 16 13.90 -3.40 -10.30
C MET A 16 12.74 -2.41 -10.24
N GLY A 17 11.53 -2.88 -10.55
CA GLY A 17 10.33 -2.05 -10.46
C GLY A 17 10.37 -1.23 -9.18
N ALA A 18 10.08 0.08 -9.29
CA ALA A 18 10.21 1.02 -8.18
C ALA A 18 9.45 0.52 -6.94
N PHE A 19 10.05 0.67 -5.76
CA PHE A 19 9.41 0.39 -4.49
C PHE A 19 8.30 1.43 -4.26
N LYS A 20 7.08 0.99 -3.96
CA LYS A 20 5.90 1.87 -3.92
C LYS A 20 5.50 2.22 -2.50
N LEU A 21 5.18 3.49 -2.27
CA LEU A 21 4.45 3.91 -1.09
C LEU A 21 2.95 3.84 -1.38
N VAL A 22 2.26 3.08 -0.56
CA VAL A 22 0.79 2.92 -0.61
C VAL A 22 0.21 3.57 0.64
N LEU A 23 -0.78 4.42 0.48
CA LEU A 23 -1.50 4.98 1.63
C LEU A 23 -2.80 4.21 1.84
N LEU A 24 -3.06 3.79 3.07
CA LEU A 24 -4.37 3.32 3.51
C LEU A 24 -5.10 4.49 4.18
N THR A 25 -6.36 4.75 3.80
CA THR A 25 -7.16 5.82 4.43
C THR A 25 -7.47 5.50 5.89
N THR A 26 -7.82 6.54 6.68
CA THR A 26 -8.48 6.33 7.97
C THR A 26 -9.82 5.61 7.80
N PRO A 27 -10.32 4.90 8.83
CA PRO A 27 -11.62 4.25 8.74
C PRO A 27 -12.80 5.25 8.74
N TYR A 28 -12.56 6.49 9.12
CA TYR A 28 -13.58 7.55 9.23
C TYR A 28 -13.40 8.60 8.15
N PHE A 29 -14.48 9.24 7.73
CA PHE A 29 -14.45 10.43 6.89
C PHE A 29 -14.28 11.69 7.75
N PHE A 30 -13.57 12.68 7.21
CA PHE A 30 -13.41 13.99 7.83
C PHE A 30 -13.27 15.07 6.75
N VAL A 31 -13.45 16.32 7.14
CA VAL A 31 -13.63 17.44 6.18
C VAL A 31 -12.42 17.62 5.27
N GLU A 32 -11.22 17.63 5.83
CA GLU A 32 -9.97 17.91 5.11
C GLU A 32 -9.43 16.70 4.33
N GLU A 33 -10.04 15.53 4.44
CA GLU A 33 -9.50 14.28 3.87
C GLU A 33 -9.21 14.42 2.37
N HIS A 34 -10.15 14.96 1.60
CA HIS A 34 -9.97 15.11 0.15
C HIS A 34 -8.82 16.08 -0.20
N ALA A 35 -8.61 17.14 0.60
CA ALA A 35 -7.53 18.09 0.39
C ALA A 35 -6.16 17.48 0.70
N ILE A 36 -6.06 16.73 1.82
CA ILE A 36 -4.85 16.00 2.20
C ILE A 36 -4.51 14.96 1.13
N LEU A 37 -5.47 14.14 0.73
CA LEU A 37 -5.25 13.12 -0.29
C LEU A 37 -4.82 13.71 -1.64
N SER A 38 -5.44 14.81 -2.07
CA SER A 38 -5.06 15.52 -3.29
C SER A 38 -3.63 16.03 -3.22
N THR A 39 -3.24 16.63 -2.10
CA THR A 39 -1.88 17.13 -1.88
C THR A 39 -0.87 15.96 -1.88
N LEU A 40 -1.18 14.84 -1.21
CA LEU A 40 -0.31 13.66 -1.23
C LEU A 40 -0.14 13.08 -2.65
N PHE A 41 -1.19 13.08 -3.45
CA PHE A 41 -1.09 12.67 -4.85
C PHE A 41 -0.21 13.62 -5.69
N ASP A 42 -0.27 14.92 -5.44
CA ASP A 42 0.60 15.91 -6.09
C ASP A 42 2.07 15.75 -5.63
N GLU A 43 2.30 15.35 -4.39
CA GLU A 43 3.62 14.99 -3.85
C GLU A 43 4.12 13.60 -4.30
N GLY A 44 3.37 12.93 -5.17
CA GLY A 44 3.80 11.68 -5.79
C GLY A 44 3.34 10.40 -5.07
N LEU A 45 2.25 10.45 -4.28
CA LEU A 45 1.59 9.23 -3.81
C LEU A 45 1.17 8.39 -5.01
N GLU A 46 1.66 7.15 -5.11
CA GLU A 46 1.42 6.30 -6.28
C GLU A 46 0.15 5.49 -6.19
N LEU A 47 -0.27 5.12 -4.98
CA LEU A 47 -1.40 4.23 -4.76
C LEU A 47 -2.10 4.56 -3.44
N LEU A 48 -3.41 4.76 -3.52
CA LEU A 48 -4.29 4.95 -2.37
C LEU A 48 -5.20 3.74 -2.24
N HIS A 49 -5.28 3.16 -1.05
CA HIS A 49 -6.29 2.18 -0.67
C HIS A 49 -7.35 2.85 0.18
N MET A 50 -8.52 3.04 -0.41
CA MET A 50 -9.69 3.59 0.27
C MET A 50 -10.39 2.48 1.07
N ARG A 51 -10.20 2.50 2.39
CA ARG A 51 -10.80 1.55 3.32
C ARG A 51 -11.69 2.31 4.31
N LYS A 52 -13.00 2.15 4.16
CA LYS A 52 -14.04 2.83 4.94
C LYS A 52 -15.05 1.79 5.47
N PRO A 53 -14.63 0.94 6.43
CA PRO A 53 -15.45 -0.14 6.90
C PRO A 53 -16.75 0.38 7.56
N ASN A 54 -17.85 -0.33 7.32
CA ASN A 54 -19.17 -0.04 7.92
C ASN A 54 -19.72 1.36 7.61
N SER A 55 -19.27 1.99 6.52
CA SER A 55 -19.79 3.28 6.07
C SER A 55 -20.82 3.10 4.98
N GLU A 56 -21.79 4.01 4.91
CA GLU A 56 -22.72 4.09 3.80
C GLU A 56 -22.00 4.47 2.50
N PRO A 57 -22.39 3.91 1.34
CA PRO A 57 -21.71 4.13 0.06
C PRO A 57 -21.62 5.61 -0.31
N VAL A 58 -22.64 6.40 -0.02
CA VAL A 58 -22.73 7.83 -0.36
C VAL A 58 -21.54 8.64 0.13
N TYR A 59 -20.95 8.28 1.27
CA TYR A 59 -19.77 8.99 1.79
C TYR A 59 -18.52 8.69 0.97
N SER A 60 -18.36 7.44 0.51
CA SER A 60 -17.28 7.07 -0.40
C SER A 60 -17.44 7.73 -1.77
N GLU A 61 -18.65 7.77 -2.31
CA GLU A 61 -18.99 8.48 -3.56
C GLU A 61 -18.65 9.97 -3.44
N ARG A 62 -19.04 10.59 -2.33
CA ARG A 62 -18.74 12.00 -2.07
C ARG A 62 -17.23 12.27 -2.02
N LEU A 63 -16.47 11.45 -1.29
CA LEU A 63 -15.01 11.57 -1.24
C LEU A 63 -14.39 11.46 -2.63
N LEU A 64 -14.78 10.44 -3.41
CA LEU A 64 -14.31 10.23 -4.78
C LEU A 64 -14.70 11.36 -5.74
N SER A 65 -15.87 11.98 -5.53
CA SER A 65 -16.32 13.12 -6.33
C SER A 65 -15.52 14.40 -6.04
N LEU A 66 -15.06 14.56 -4.79
CA LEU A 66 -14.21 15.69 -4.39
C LEU A 66 -12.75 15.55 -4.85
N LEU A 67 -12.30 14.32 -5.13
CA LEU A 67 -10.95 14.07 -5.63
C LEU A 67 -10.88 14.34 -7.16
N PRO A 68 -9.84 15.05 -7.63
CA PRO A 68 -9.59 15.21 -9.06
C PRO A 68 -9.57 13.88 -9.82
N GLU A 69 -10.21 13.86 -10.98
CA GLU A 69 -10.37 12.64 -11.78
C GLU A 69 -9.04 11.98 -12.16
N ARG A 70 -7.99 12.77 -12.39
CA ARG A 70 -6.63 12.30 -12.69
C ARG A 70 -6.04 11.35 -11.65
N TYR A 71 -6.56 11.36 -10.39
CA TYR A 71 -6.07 10.47 -9.32
C TYR A 71 -6.83 9.16 -9.22
N ARG A 72 -8.05 9.06 -9.79
CA ARG A 72 -8.94 7.89 -9.63
C ARG A 72 -8.28 6.59 -10.07
N LYS A 73 -7.47 6.62 -11.14
CA LYS A 73 -6.69 5.45 -11.61
C LYS A 73 -5.53 5.04 -10.68
N ARG A 74 -5.35 5.73 -9.57
CA ARG A 74 -4.40 5.40 -8.50
C ARG A 74 -5.11 5.02 -7.20
N ILE A 75 -6.43 4.79 -7.23
CA ILE A 75 -7.26 4.45 -6.06
C ILE A 75 -7.77 3.02 -6.20
N VAL A 76 -7.67 2.26 -5.10
CA VAL A 76 -8.22 0.91 -4.93
C VAL A 76 -9.24 0.97 -3.80
N THR A 77 -10.44 0.43 -3.99
CA THR A 77 -11.46 0.38 -2.94
C THR A 77 -11.49 -0.96 -2.22
N HIS A 78 -11.72 -0.93 -0.90
CA HIS A 78 -11.87 -2.12 -0.06
C HIS A 78 -13.32 -2.52 0.15
N ASP A 79 -14.25 -1.61 -0.07
CA ASP A 79 -15.67 -1.78 0.16
C ASP A 79 -16.42 -1.18 -1.05
N HIS A 80 -17.69 -1.54 -1.21
CA HIS A 80 -18.53 -1.02 -2.30
C HIS A 80 -17.87 -1.15 -3.70
N PHE A 81 -17.56 -2.37 -4.12
CA PHE A 81 -16.75 -2.66 -5.32
C PHE A 81 -17.29 -2.09 -6.63
N TYR A 82 -18.60 -1.77 -6.71
CA TYR A 82 -19.18 -1.08 -7.86
C TYR A 82 -18.55 0.30 -8.13
N LEU A 83 -18.01 0.96 -7.08
CA LEU A 83 -17.32 2.25 -7.19
C LEU A 83 -16.14 2.20 -8.16
N LYS A 84 -15.50 1.01 -8.28
CA LYS A 84 -14.40 0.83 -9.22
C LYS A 84 -14.85 1.10 -10.66
N GLN A 85 -16.00 0.62 -11.05
CA GLN A 85 -16.52 0.84 -12.40
C GLN A 85 -17.06 2.27 -12.56
N GLU A 86 -17.82 2.74 -11.60
CA GLU A 86 -18.49 4.04 -11.66
C GLU A 86 -17.50 5.22 -11.68
N PHE A 87 -16.47 5.16 -10.88
CA PHE A 87 -15.44 6.22 -10.79
C PHE A 87 -14.17 5.92 -11.59
N GLY A 88 -14.09 4.82 -12.31
CA GLY A 88 -12.90 4.45 -13.07
C GLY A 88 -11.68 4.19 -12.21
N LEU A 89 -11.87 3.60 -11.00
CA LEU A 89 -10.79 3.32 -10.07
C LEU A 89 -9.83 2.26 -10.62
N LYS A 90 -8.66 2.13 -10.00
CA LYS A 90 -7.62 1.17 -10.39
C LYS A 90 -8.05 -0.27 -10.16
N GLY A 91 -8.66 -0.56 -9.01
CA GLY A 91 -8.97 -1.92 -8.63
C GLY A 91 -9.75 -2.04 -7.32
N ILE A 92 -9.81 -3.26 -6.83
CA ILE A 92 -10.45 -3.65 -5.58
C ILE A 92 -9.48 -4.40 -4.68
N HIS A 93 -9.73 -4.33 -3.37
CA HIS A 93 -8.99 -5.09 -2.37
C HIS A 93 -9.92 -6.02 -1.62
N LEU A 94 -9.72 -7.34 -1.79
CA LEU A 94 -10.51 -8.37 -1.12
C LEU A 94 -10.19 -8.41 0.37
N ASN A 95 -11.21 -8.58 1.18
CA ASN A 95 -11.11 -8.63 2.63
C ASN A 95 -12.12 -9.64 3.21
N GLN A 96 -12.21 -9.77 4.53
CA GLN A 96 -13.11 -10.75 5.18
C GLN A 96 -14.59 -10.52 4.88
N ARG A 97 -15.00 -9.28 4.62
CA ARG A 97 -16.40 -8.93 4.26
C ARG A 97 -16.68 -9.18 2.78
N ASN A 98 -15.66 -9.03 1.95
CA ASN A 98 -15.73 -9.13 0.49
C ASN A 98 -14.63 -10.09 0.02
N THR A 99 -14.91 -11.39 0.05
CA THR A 99 -13.91 -12.45 -0.16
C THR A 99 -13.62 -12.76 -1.62
N ALA A 100 -14.52 -12.35 -2.53
CA ALA A 100 -14.43 -12.60 -3.96
C ALA A 100 -14.70 -11.32 -4.77
N ALA A 101 -14.13 -11.24 -5.95
CA ALA A 101 -14.45 -10.20 -6.91
C ALA A 101 -15.86 -10.42 -7.48
N PRO A 102 -16.58 -9.37 -7.89
CA PRO A 102 -17.83 -9.50 -8.61
C PRO A 102 -17.67 -10.30 -9.91
N ASP A 103 -18.77 -10.91 -10.37
CA ASP A 103 -18.79 -11.62 -11.66
C ASP A 103 -18.34 -10.71 -12.81
N ASN A 104 -17.56 -11.27 -13.74
CA ASN A 104 -17.01 -10.55 -14.89
C ASN A 104 -16.16 -9.33 -14.53
N TYR A 105 -15.61 -9.26 -13.32
CA TYR A 105 -14.77 -8.16 -12.89
C TYR A 105 -13.55 -7.97 -13.79
N ARG A 106 -13.29 -6.71 -14.15
CA ARG A 106 -12.10 -6.30 -14.90
C ARG A 106 -11.38 -5.18 -14.16
N GLY A 107 -10.15 -5.41 -13.76
CA GLY A 107 -9.31 -4.46 -13.01
C GLY A 107 -8.34 -5.19 -12.11
N GLN A 108 -7.53 -4.44 -11.39
CA GLN A 108 -6.59 -5.03 -10.45
C GLN A 108 -7.31 -5.58 -9.22
N ILE A 109 -6.85 -6.74 -8.77
CA ILE A 109 -7.34 -7.39 -7.56
C ILE A 109 -6.16 -7.58 -6.61
N SER A 110 -6.34 -7.18 -5.37
CA SER A 110 -5.38 -7.39 -4.28
C SER A 110 -6.08 -7.94 -3.04
N CYS A 111 -5.32 -8.47 -2.11
CA CYS A 111 -5.82 -8.89 -0.80
C CYS A 111 -4.73 -8.76 0.26
N THR A 112 -5.12 -8.90 1.53
CA THR A 112 -4.17 -9.03 2.65
C THR A 112 -3.95 -10.49 2.97
N CYS A 113 -2.69 -10.88 3.18
CA CYS A 113 -2.24 -12.17 3.68
C CYS A 113 -1.61 -11.97 5.06
N ARG A 114 -1.88 -12.89 6.01
CA ARG A 114 -1.42 -12.78 7.39
C ARG A 114 -0.31 -13.76 7.74
N ASN A 115 -0.15 -14.80 6.93
CA ASN A 115 0.82 -15.85 7.15
C ASN A 115 1.36 -16.37 5.82
N LYS A 116 2.32 -17.28 5.93
CA LYS A 116 3.00 -17.88 4.79
C LYS A 116 2.07 -18.68 3.88
N GLU A 117 1.15 -19.41 4.46
CA GLU A 117 0.19 -20.28 3.75
C GLU A 117 -0.76 -19.44 2.90
N GLU A 118 -1.34 -18.39 3.46
CA GLU A 118 -2.17 -17.43 2.72
C GLU A 118 -1.38 -16.76 1.59
N LEU A 119 -0.12 -16.36 1.86
CA LEU A 119 0.74 -15.74 0.87
C LEU A 119 1.00 -16.68 -0.31
N GLN A 120 1.33 -17.95 -0.05
CA GLN A 120 1.58 -18.95 -1.09
C GLN A 120 0.36 -19.24 -1.97
N GLN A 121 -0.82 -19.29 -1.35
CA GLN A 121 -2.08 -19.58 -2.05
C GLN A 121 -2.57 -18.38 -2.86
N ARG A 122 -2.59 -17.20 -2.27
CA ARG A 122 -3.27 -16.03 -2.84
C ARG A 122 -2.42 -15.21 -3.81
N LYS A 123 -1.09 -15.13 -3.59
CA LYS A 123 -0.20 -14.30 -4.44
C LYS A 123 -0.29 -14.64 -5.93
N LYS A 124 -0.54 -15.90 -6.28
CA LYS A 124 -0.65 -16.33 -7.69
C LYS A 124 -1.90 -15.81 -8.40
N GLN A 125 -2.95 -15.54 -7.64
CA GLN A 125 -4.27 -15.12 -8.15
C GLN A 125 -4.48 -13.61 -8.09
N MET A 126 -3.56 -12.88 -7.44
CA MET A 126 -3.65 -11.45 -7.21
C MET A 126 -2.62 -10.68 -8.04
N ASP A 127 -2.92 -9.44 -8.38
CA ASP A 127 -1.95 -8.55 -9.00
C ASP A 127 -0.83 -8.19 -8.02
N TYR A 128 -1.19 -7.99 -6.75
CA TYR A 128 -0.29 -7.85 -5.61
C TYR A 128 -1.02 -8.22 -4.31
N VAL A 129 -0.28 -8.41 -3.24
CA VAL A 129 -0.82 -8.70 -1.92
C VAL A 129 -0.17 -7.83 -0.85
N PHE A 130 -0.93 -7.53 0.19
CA PHE A 130 -0.38 -7.01 1.43
C PHE A 130 0.02 -8.17 2.33
N LEU A 131 1.22 -8.16 2.87
CA LEU A 131 1.65 -9.05 3.94
C LEU A 131 1.57 -8.29 5.25
N SER A 132 0.68 -8.72 6.15
CA SER A 132 0.55 -8.12 7.48
C SER A 132 1.76 -8.50 8.34
N LEU A 133 2.47 -7.48 8.84
CA LEU A 133 3.63 -7.64 9.73
C LEU A 133 3.26 -7.46 11.21
N SER A 134 2.03 -7.04 11.47
CA SER A 134 1.51 -6.88 12.84
C SER A 134 0.61 -8.05 13.19
N PRO A 135 0.68 -8.57 14.43
CA PRO A 135 -0.30 -9.53 14.92
C PRO A 135 -1.71 -8.93 14.85
N ASP A 136 -2.71 -9.72 14.49
CA ASP A 136 -4.10 -9.32 14.64
C ASP A 136 -4.40 -9.00 16.12
N ASP A 137 -5.15 -7.94 16.37
CA ASP A 137 -5.59 -7.52 17.73
C ASP A 137 -6.34 -8.62 18.52
N ASN A 138 -6.73 -9.71 17.83
CA ASN A 138 -7.48 -10.84 18.39
C ASN A 138 -6.65 -12.14 18.54
N GLN A 139 -5.37 -12.16 18.18
CA GLN A 139 -4.49 -13.27 18.55
C GLN A 139 -3.70 -12.84 19.78
N GLU A 140 -3.81 -13.65 20.84
CA GLU A 140 -2.83 -13.61 21.95
C GLU A 140 -1.45 -13.49 21.32
N ALA A 141 -0.69 -12.49 21.73
CA ALA A 141 0.63 -12.18 21.18
C ALA A 141 1.41 -13.47 21.02
N SER A 142 1.34 -14.04 19.84
CA SER A 142 2.11 -15.23 19.53
C SER A 142 3.57 -14.79 19.67
N SER A 143 4.32 -15.50 20.46
CA SER A 143 5.73 -15.29 20.76
C SER A 143 6.64 -15.50 19.54
N ILE A 144 6.09 -15.28 18.33
CA ILE A 144 6.79 -15.42 17.06
C ILE A 144 7.49 -14.10 16.81
N ASP A 145 8.80 -14.14 16.81
CA ASP A 145 9.66 -13.03 16.43
C ASP A 145 9.35 -12.62 14.97
N PRO A 146 8.85 -11.39 14.70
CA PRO A 146 8.53 -10.94 13.35
C PRO A 146 9.70 -11.06 12.38
N GLU A 147 10.93 -10.88 12.86
CA GLU A 147 12.16 -11.04 12.06
C GLU A 147 12.39 -12.48 11.61
N LYS A 148 12.12 -13.43 12.50
CA LYS A 148 12.25 -14.86 12.20
C LYS A 148 11.18 -15.31 11.19
N GLU A 149 9.98 -14.81 11.32
CA GLU A 149 8.88 -15.08 10.39
C GLU A 149 9.19 -14.50 8.99
N LEU A 150 9.63 -13.27 8.89
CA LEU A 150 10.07 -12.65 7.65
C LEU A 150 11.23 -13.42 7.00
N THR A 151 12.15 -13.94 7.79
CA THR A 151 13.26 -14.76 7.28
C THR A 151 12.75 -16.06 6.66
N THR A 152 11.75 -16.72 7.26
CA THR A 152 11.15 -17.94 6.71
C THR A 152 10.33 -17.68 5.44
N MET A 153 9.80 -16.47 5.26
CA MET A 153 9.04 -16.04 4.09
C MET A 153 9.92 -15.47 2.97
N GLY A 154 11.23 -15.28 3.18
CA GLY A 154 12.12 -14.52 2.32
C GLY A 154 12.01 -14.87 0.81
N LYS A 155 11.91 -16.15 0.46
CA LYS A 155 11.73 -16.59 -0.94
C LYS A 155 10.35 -16.26 -1.55
N LEU A 156 9.37 -15.92 -0.73
CA LEU A 156 8.03 -15.58 -1.16
C LEU A 156 7.85 -14.07 -1.36
N ILE A 157 8.74 -13.28 -0.74
CA ILE A 157 8.73 -11.82 -0.85
C ILE A 157 9.31 -11.43 -2.20
N ASP A 158 8.54 -10.69 -2.98
CA ASP A 158 8.95 -10.14 -4.27
C ASP A 158 8.17 -8.84 -4.58
N LYS A 159 8.26 -8.35 -5.79
CA LYS A 159 7.62 -7.10 -6.24
C LYS A 159 6.09 -7.09 -6.18
N LYS A 160 5.45 -8.23 -5.99
CA LYS A 160 4.01 -8.36 -5.77
C LYS A 160 3.61 -8.32 -4.28
N VAL A 161 4.56 -8.35 -3.35
CA VAL A 161 4.30 -8.39 -1.91
C VAL A 161 4.61 -7.03 -1.31
N TYR A 162 3.64 -6.40 -0.67
CA TYR A 162 3.76 -5.10 -0.04
C TYR A 162 3.66 -5.28 1.48
N ALA A 163 4.60 -4.72 2.21
CA ALA A 163 4.61 -4.77 3.67
C ALA A 163 3.48 -3.91 4.24
N ALA A 164 2.68 -4.44 5.16
CA ALA A 164 1.56 -3.75 5.81
C ALA A 164 1.59 -3.99 7.33
N GLY A 165 1.30 -2.94 8.11
CA GLY A 165 1.40 -2.99 9.57
C GLY A 165 2.82 -2.76 10.08
N GLY A 166 2.98 -1.88 11.06
CA GLY A 166 4.28 -1.55 11.64
C GLY A 166 5.28 -0.88 10.70
N VAL A 167 4.85 -0.39 9.55
CA VAL A 167 5.72 0.37 8.63
C VAL A 167 6.01 1.74 9.23
N THR A 168 7.30 2.06 9.36
CA THR A 168 7.81 3.33 9.88
C THR A 168 8.93 3.86 8.98
N ILE A 169 9.32 5.12 9.19
CA ILE A 169 10.46 5.70 8.50
C ILE A 169 11.75 4.91 8.73
N ASP A 170 11.91 4.32 9.94
CA ASP A 170 13.13 3.63 10.34
C ASP A 170 13.30 2.26 9.68
N ASN A 171 12.21 1.57 9.35
CA ASN A 171 12.27 0.24 8.72
C ASN A 171 12.03 0.25 7.21
N LEU A 172 11.68 1.40 6.62
CA LEU A 172 11.27 1.50 5.22
C LEU A 172 12.37 1.03 4.24
N LEU A 173 13.62 1.42 4.49
CA LEU A 173 14.75 1.02 3.65
C LEU A 173 15.01 -0.50 3.75
N GLN A 174 14.95 -1.05 4.96
CA GLN A 174 15.11 -2.48 5.19
C GLN A 174 14.04 -3.31 4.43
N LEU A 175 12.77 -2.83 4.42
CA LEU A 175 11.71 -3.48 3.66
C LEU A 175 12.01 -3.47 2.15
N LYS A 176 12.53 -2.36 1.62
CA LYS A 176 12.96 -2.26 0.22
C LYS A 176 14.10 -3.25 -0.08
N GLU A 177 15.11 -3.34 0.78
CA GLU A 177 16.26 -4.25 0.65
C GLU A 177 15.86 -5.72 0.75
N ARG A 178 14.85 -6.05 1.54
CA ARG A 178 14.27 -7.42 1.63
C ARG A 178 13.48 -7.84 0.39
N GLY A 179 13.32 -6.94 -0.60
CA GLY A 179 12.71 -7.25 -1.88
C GLY A 179 11.20 -7.03 -1.96
N PHE A 180 10.58 -6.43 -0.95
CA PHE A 180 9.18 -6.01 -1.06
C PHE A 180 8.96 -5.08 -2.26
N GLY A 181 7.79 -5.16 -2.88
CA GLY A 181 7.39 -4.27 -3.96
C GLY A 181 6.90 -2.90 -3.49
N GLY A 182 6.64 -2.77 -2.18
CA GLY A 182 6.18 -1.52 -1.58
C GLY A 182 5.86 -1.66 -0.10
N ALA A 183 5.45 -0.56 0.50
CA ALA A 183 5.05 -0.47 1.90
C ALA A 183 3.73 0.30 2.05
N VAL A 184 2.87 -0.18 2.95
CA VAL A 184 1.56 0.39 3.24
C VAL A 184 1.67 1.31 4.46
N LEU A 185 1.51 2.59 4.20
CA LEU A 185 1.53 3.65 5.20
C LEU A 185 0.15 3.81 5.82
N TYR A 186 0.08 3.84 7.15
CA TYR A 186 -1.12 4.16 7.91
C TYR A 186 -0.76 5.05 9.11
N GLY A 187 -0.39 4.49 10.25
CA GLY A 187 -0.04 5.23 11.45
C GLY A 187 1.13 6.21 11.23
N GLU A 188 2.10 5.82 10.41
CA GLU A 188 3.24 6.67 10.05
C GLU A 188 2.83 8.01 9.42
N ILE A 189 1.67 8.07 8.79
CA ILE A 189 1.09 9.28 8.21
C ILE A 189 0.03 9.87 9.12
N TRP A 190 -1.00 9.10 9.49
CA TRP A 190 -2.18 9.64 10.14
C TRP A 190 -1.97 10.05 11.61
N ASN A 191 -1.01 9.45 12.32
CA ASN A 191 -0.67 9.89 13.68
C ASN A 191 -0.08 11.31 13.74
N ARG A 192 0.22 11.91 12.60
CA ARG A 192 0.73 13.29 12.47
C ARG A 192 -0.36 14.32 12.20
N PHE A 193 -1.60 13.87 12.13
CA PHE A 193 -2.76 14.72 11.88
C PHE A 193 -3.88 14.39 12.86
N ASN A 194 -4.35 15.40 13.58
CA ASN A 194 -5.49 15.23 14.47
C ASN A 194 -6.77 15.68 13.77
N ILE A 195 -7.62 14.71 13.38
CA ILE A 195 -8.89 14.96 12.70
C ILE A 195 -9.92 15.75 13.52
N PHE A 196 -9.68 15.91 14.83
CA PHE A 196 -10.57 16.66 15.74
C PHE A 196 -10.05 18.07 16.07
N SER A 197 -8.90 18.47 15.53
CA SER A 197 -8.35 19.79 15.70
C SER A 197 -8.18 20.48 14.36
N ASN A 198 -8.38 21.80 14.30
CA ASN A 198 -8.16 22.60 13.10
C ASN A 198 -6.66 22.80 12.83
N GLN A 199 -5.86 21.77 13.00
CA GLN A 199 -4.43 21.86 12.75
C GLN A 199 -4.13 21.78 11.25
N ASP A 200 -3.13 22.55 10.85
CA ASP A 200 -2.53 22.50 9.53
C ASP A 200 -1.90 21.10 9.28
N TYR A 201 -2.18 20.51 8.13
CA TYR A 201 -1.62 19.20 7.74
C TYR A 201 -0.22 19.28 7.09
N LYS A 202 0.48 20.41 7.20
CA LYS A 202 1.85 20.59 6.66
C LYS A 202 2.83 19.56 7.17
N ASP A 203 2.78 19.21 8.46
CA ASP A 203 3.68 18.22 9.04
C ASP A 203 3.48 16.84 8.44
N LEU A 204 2.24 16.43 8.18
CA LEU A 204 1.90 15.22 7.50
C LEU A 204 2.52 15.19 6.08
N ILE A 205 2.35 16.25 5.31
CA ILE A 205 2.90 16.36 3.95
C ILE A 205 4.44 16.37 3.96
N ASN A 206 5.05 17.14 4.85
CA ASN A 206 6.51 17.18 4.98
C ASN A 206 7.08 15.81 5.36
N HIS A 207 6.37 15.07 6.19
CA HIS A 207 6.79 13.72 6.55
C HIS A 207 6.68 12.76 5.36
N PHE A 208 5.60 12.81 4.60
CA PHE A 208 5.48 12.02 3.36
C PHE A 208 6.60 12.29 2.37
N ARG A 209 7.00 13.55 2.19
CA ARG A 209 8.17 13.92 1.37
C ARG A 209 9.47 13.29 1.87
N LYS A 210 9.66 13.19 3.20
CA LYS A 210 10.83 12.50 3.77
C LYS A 210 10.82 11.01 3.45
N LEU A 211 9.67 10.35 3.61
CA LEU A 211 9.52 8.93 3.26
C LEU A 211 9.85 8.67 1.79
N LYS A 212 9.38 9.53 0.89
CA LYS A 212 9.70 9.41 -0.53
C LYS A 212 11.20 9.50 -0.79
N LYS A 213 11.90 10.46 -0.22
CA LYS A 213 13.35 10.62 -0.39
C LYS A 213 14.17 9.42 0.06
N ILE A 214 13.64 8.59 0.99
CA ILE A 214 14.33 7.39 1.47
C ILE A 214 14.26 6.27 0.42
N ILE A 215 13.19 6.23 -0.36
CA ILE A 215 12.97 5.14 -1.32
C ILE A 215 13.38 5.47 -2.75
N ASP A 216 13.52 6.74 -3.07
CA ASP A 216 14.01 7.21 -4.37
C ASP A 216 15.53 6.98 -4.48
#